data_d1b51a450225f00fedf46b06e0f2ec43
#
_entry.id   d1b51a450225f00fedf46b06e0f2ec43
#
_cell.length_a   1.000
_cell.length_b   1.000
_cell.length_c   1.000
_cell.angle_alpha   90.00
_cell.angle_beta   90.00
_cell.angle_gamma   90.00
#
_symmetry.space_group_name_H-M   'P 1'
#
loop_
_entity.id
_entity.type
_entity.pdbx_description
1 polymer ?
#
loop_
_entity_poly.entity_id
_entity_poly.type
_entity_poly.pdbx_seq_one_letter_code
_entity_poly.pdbx_strand_id
1 'polypeptide(L)'
;MRVILFFLLIQGWPSKKLVHEIWKDGCHLVAKVPKGSTVPESEKHFLWRYSFPGAEKTLFLKAGQGEASSCRKQVLRILKALKEQLDLHPLTSYHLKTMLFYECEANPHHRHWTFNRLGERFMGLLQRLETCLSQRHCPHYFIRELNLFEMFSPQQYVELTGIVKIFQSNPERALRRLIEQNWSGILICFPMNKALFLFYQYDLREFGESQNTMIILSCLI
;
A
#
# COMPACT_ATOMS: atom_id res chain seq x y z
N MET A 1 16.79 -17.37 11.62
CA MET A 1 17.03 -15.92 11.46
C MET A 1 17.43 -15.56 10.02
N ARG A 2 16.58 -15.98 9.03
CA ARG A 2 16.78 -15.68 7.58
C ARG A 2 15.91 -14.52 7.09
N VAL A 3 15.18 -13.86 7.99
CA VAL A 3 14.08 -12.94 7.70
C VAL A 3 14.51 -11.66 6.94
N ILE A 4 15.76 -11.25 7.02
CA ILE A 4 16.19 -9.95 6.45
C ILE A 4 17.34 -10.09 5.43
N LEU A 5 17.87 -11.29 5.23
CA LEU A 5 19.00 -11.51 4.30
C LEU A 5 18.67 -11.25 2.83
N PHE A 6 17.37 -11.25 2.47
CA PHE A 6 16.93 -11.10 1.08
C PHE A 6 17.07 -9.67 0.55
N PHE A 7 17.01 -8.65 1.42
CA PHE A 7 17.23 -7.24 1.02
C PHE A 7 18.62 -6.96 0.48
N LEU A 8 19.61 -7.78 0.81
CA LEU A 8 21.01 -7.58 0.38
C LEU A 8 21.22 -7.83 -1.12
N LEU A 9 20.26 -8.47 -1.80
CA LEU A 9 20.35 -8.83 -3.21
C LEU A 9 19.63 -7.86 -4.14
N ILE A 10 18.84 -6.90 -3.59
CA ILE A 10 18.04 -5.96 -4.37
C ILE A 10 18.93 -4.78 -4.80
N GLN A 11 19.00 -4.53 -6.09
CA GLN A 11 19.65 -3.34 -6.64
C GLN A 11 18.62 -2.20 -6.70
N GLY A 12 18.88 -1.11 -5.95
CA GLY A 12 18.12 0.14 -6.07
C GLY A 12 17.42 0.58 -4.80
N TRP A 13 16.22 0.09 -4.54
CA TRP A 13 15.41 0.48 -3.39
C TRP A 13 14.95 -0.75 -2.58
N PRO A 14 14.98 -0.68 -1.24
CA PRO A 14 15.62 0.36 -0.42
C PRO A 14 17.14 0.35 -0.53
N SER A 15 17.79 1.49 -0.22
CA SER A 15 19.26 1.55 -0.27
C SER A 15 19.90 0.57 0.72
N LYS A 16 21.11 0.08 0.41
CA LYS A 16 21.83 -0.84 1.31
C LYS A 16 22.02 -0.28 2.73
N LYS A 17 22.23 1.03 2.86
CA LYS A 17 22.30 1.72 4.15
C LYS A 17 20.99 1.59 4.91
N LEU A 18 19.85 1.83 4.26
CA LEU A 18 18.52 1.75 4.85
C LEU A 18 18.19 0.31 5.27
N VAL A 19 18.53 -0.66 4.43
CA VAL A 19 18.40 -2.09 4.77
C VAL A 19 19.17 -2.44 6.04
N HIS A 20 20.43 -1.97 6.15
CA HIS A 20 21.26 -2.21 7.33
C HIS A 20 20.65 -1.58 8.60
N GLU A 21 20.12 -0.35 8.50
CA GLU A 21 19.43 0.29 9.62
C GLU A 21 18.20 -0.54 10.06
N ILE A 22 17.34 -0.95 9.13
CA ILE A 22 16.17 -1.79 9.41
C ILE A 22 16.58 -3.12 10.04
N TRP A 23 17.62 -3.73 9.53
CA TRP A 23 18.15 -4.99 10.08
C TRP A 23 18.63 -4.82 11.53
N LYS A 24 19.30 -3.71 11.83
CA LYS A 24 19.82 -3.39 13.15
C LYS A 24 18.70 -3.11 14.16
N ASP A 25 17.62 -2.45 13.72
CA ASP A 25 16.45 -2.16 14.54
C ASP A 25 15.63 -3.43 14.85
N GLY A 26 15.75 -4.48 14.01
CA GLY A 26 15.09 -5.76 14.21
C GLY A 26 13.56 -5.73 14.00
N CYS A 27 12.86 -6.63 14.69
CA CYS A 27 11.41 -6.74 14.68
C CYS A 27 10.85 -6.94 16.08
N HIS A 28 9.54 -6.69 16.21
CA HIS A 28 8.82 -6.96 17.44
C HIS A 28 8.15 -8.33 17.38
N LEU A 29 8.03 -8.97 18.52
CA LEU A 29 7.13 -10.12 18.71
C LEU A 29 5.89 -9.61 19.45
N VAL A 30 4.73 -9.85 18.87
CA VAL A 30 3.43 -9.43 19.43
C VAL A 30 2.59 -10.66 19.68
N ALA A 31 2.10 -10.82 20.91
CA ALA A 31 1.17 -11.90 21.25
C ALA A 31 -0.09 -11.76 20.37
N LYS A 32 -0.38 -12.75 19.56
CA LYS A 32 -1.50 -12.72 18.61
C LYS A 32 -1.94 -14.13 18.26
N VAL A 33 -3.19 -14.42 18.56
CA VAL A 33 -3.87 -15.63 18.11
C VAL A 33 -4.38 -15.41 16.69
N PRO A 34 -4.04 -16.26 15.71
CA PRO A 34 -4.63 -16.20 14.37
C PRO A 34 -6.16 -16.36 14.42
N LYS A 35 -6.88 -15.62 13.58
CA LYS A 35 -8.33 -15.83 13.45
C LYS A 35 -8.59 -17.24 12.94
N GLY A 36 -9.57 -17.94 13.54
CA GLY A 36 -9.90 -19.33 13.19
C GLY A 36 -8.87 -20.37 13.68
N SER A 37 -7.96 -19.99 14.58
CA SER A 37 -7.00 -20.93 15.16
C SER A 37 -7.71 -22.05 15.91
N THR A 38 -7.31 -23.30 15.63
CA THR A 38 -7.75 -24.52 16.34
C THR A 38 -6.88 -24.86 17.56
N VAL A 39 -5.90 -24.01 17.86
CA VAL A 39 -4.99 -24.20 18.99
C VAL A 39 -5.77 -24.14 20.31
N PRO A 40 -5.56 -25.09 21.23
CA PRO A 40 -6.20 -25.10 22.55
C PRO A 40 -6.00 -23.77 23.30
N GLU A 41 -7.00 -23.37 24.10
CA GLU A 41 -6.96 -22.10 24.85
C GLU A 41 -5.71 -22.00 25.74
N SER A 42 -5.31 -23.11 26.35
CA SER A 42 -4.10 -23.23 27.18
C SER A 42 -2.78 -22.92 26.43
N GLU A 43 -2.77 -23.01 25.10
CA GLU A 43 -1.59 -22.81 24.29
C GLU A 43 -1.62 -21.48 23.54
N LYS A 44 -2.75 -20.78 23.51
CA LYS A 44 -2.89 -19.50 22.78
C LYS A 44 -1.92 -18.42 23.24
N HIS A 45 -1.52 -18.42 24.50
CA HIS A 45 -0.56 -17.47 25.03
C HIS A 45 0.88 -17.68 24.54
N PHE A 46 1.19 -18.82 23.92
CA PHE A 46 2.46 -19.09 23.26
C PHE A 46 2.50 -18.62 21.81
N LEU A 47 1.37 -18.13 21.26
CA LEU A 47 1.31 -17.68 19.86
C LEU A 47 1.77 -16.23 19.73
N TRP A 48 2.82 -16.04 18.95
CA TRP A 48 3.44 -14.75 18.68
C TRP A 48 3.53 -14.50 17.19
N ARG A 49 3.35 -13.23 16.81
CA ARG A 49 3.48 -12.77 15.43
C ARG A 49 4.65 -11.80 15.33
N TYR A 50 5.45 -11.95 14.28
CA TYR A 50 6.41 -10.92 13.89
C TYR A 50 5.68 -9.64 13.47
N SER A 51 6.20 -8.49 13.91
CA SER A 51 5.67 -7.17 13.60
C SER A 51 6.82 -6.23 13.30
N PHE A 52 6.70 -5.44 12.24
CA PHE A 52 7.76 -4.61 11.69
C PHE A 52 7.40 -3.11 11.66
N PRO A 53 6.77 -2.52 12.70
CA PRO A 53 6.32 -1.13 12.65
C PRO A 53 7.47 -0.14 12.48
N GLY A 54 8.62 -0.40 13.11
CA GLY A 54 9.85 0.38 12.94
C GLY A 54 10.36 0.36 11.52
N ALA A 55 10.48 -0.84 10.93
CA ALA A 55 10.92 -1.02 9.55
C ALA A 55 9.97 -0.36 8.55
N GLU A 56 8.65 -0.54 8.71
CA GLU A 56 7.63 0.12 7.89
C GLU A 56 7.77 1.65 7.96
N LYS A 57 7.84 2.20 9.18
CA LYS A 57 8.01 3.65 9.39
C LYS A 57 9.30 4.15 8.74
N THR A 58 10.39 3.43 8.90
CA THR A 58 11.70 3.77 8.32
C THR A 58 11.66 3.75 6.79
N LEU A 59 11.04 2.75 6.17
CA LEU A 59 10.83 2.70 4.72
C LEU A 59 10.00 3.89 4.21
N PHE A 60 8.91 4.25 4.91
CA PHE A 60 8.07 5.38 4.52
C PHE A 60 8.74 6.74 4.69
N LEU A 61 9.48 6.93 5.77
CA LEU A 61 10.07 8.23 6.10
C LEU A 61 11.38 8.47 5.38
N LYS A 62 12.28 7.47 5.38
CA LYS A 62 13.65 7.64 4.89
C LYS A 62 13.80 7.35 3.39
N ALA A 63 13.00 6.46 2.84
CA ALA A 63 13.06 6.16 1.42
C ALA A 63 12.63 7.32 0.51
N GLY A 64 11.96 8.32 1.09
CA GLY A 64 11.57 9.58 0.41
C GLY A 64 12.29 10.82 0.94
N GLN A 65 13.27 10.69 1.84
CA GLN A 65 14.02 11.84 2.37
C GLN A 65 14.87 12.48 1.27
N GLY A 66 14.73 13.78 1.09
CA GLY A 66 15.35 14.55 0.00
C GLY A 66 14.49 14.67 -1.25
N GLU A 67 13.35 13.98 -1.31
CA GLU A 67 12.40 14.03 -2.44
C GLU A 67 11.21 14.92 -2.09
N ALA A 68 11.36 16.24 -2.26
CA ALA A 68 10.31 17.23 -1.94
C ALA A 68 8.97 17.00 -2.68
N SER A 69 8.93 16.13 -3.69
CA SER A 69 7.78 15.91 -4.57
C SER A 69 7.43 14.43 -4.81
N SER A 70 7.69 13.54 -3.85
CA SER A 70 7.37 12.11 -4.03
C SER A 70 5.89 11.79 -3.81
N CYS A 71 5.24 11.13 -4.79
CA CYS A 71 3.84 10.72 -4.70
C CYS A 71 3.60 9.40 -3.94
N ARG A 72 4.63 8.78 -3.35
CA ARG A 72 4.50 7.47 -2.65
C ARG A 72 3.41 7.46 -1.57
N LYS A 73 3.41 8.48 -0.70
CA LYS A 73 2.40 8.61 0.36
C LYS A 73 1.01 8.84 -0.21
N GLN A 74 0.89 9.67 -1.25
CA GLN A 74 -0.37 10.00 -1.90
C GLN A 74 -1.00 8.78 -2.56
N VAL A 75 -0.24 8.01 -3.30
CA VAL A 75 -0.72 6.76 -3.93
C VAL A 75 -1.26 5.80 -2.87
N LEU A 76 -0.56 5.63 -1.75
CA LEU A 76 -1.06 4.77 -0.66
C LEU A 76 -2.33 5.31 -0.01
N ARG A 77 -2.43 6.64 0.18
CA ARG A 77 -3.65 7.28 0.71
C ARG A 77 -4.85 7.02 -0.21
N ILE A 78 -4.68 7.17 -1.52
CA ILE A 78 -5.72 6.89 -2.51
C ILE A 78 -6.17 5.43 -2.43
N LEU A 79 -5.23 4.48 -2.37
CA LEU A 79 -5.57 3.06 -2.24
C LEU A 79 -6.29 2.72 -0.93
N LYS A 80 -5.89 3.34 0.17
CA LYS A 80 -6.58 3.15 1.45
C LYS A 80 -7.99 3.70 1.39
N ALA A 81 -8.17 4.91 0.86
CA ALA A 81 -9.48 5.51 0.68
C ALA A 81 -10.37 4.65 -0.21
N LEU A 82 -9.85 4.12 -1.31
CA LEU A 82 -10.56 3.19 -2.19
C LEU A 82 -10.96 1.91 -1.44
N LYS A 83 -10.06 1.35 -0.64
CA LYS A 83 -10.34 0.17 0.18
C LYS A 83 -11.51 0.40 1.13
N GLU A 84 -11.53 1.53 1.84
CA GLU A 84 -12.61 1.88 2.79
C GLU A 84 -13.93 2.10 2.05
N GLN A 85 -13.92 2.83 0.93
CA GLN A 85 -15.13 3.17 0.18
C GLN A 85 -15.83 1.96 -0.44
N LEU A 86 -15.04 1.01 -0.93
CA LEU A 86 -15.56 -0.19 -1.59
C LEU A 86 -15.67 -1.39 -0.65
N ASP A 87 -15.40 -1.16 0.64
CA ASP A 87 -15.33 -2.24 1.64
C ASP A 87 -14.56 -3.47 1.13
N LEU A 88 -13.32 -3.23 0.66
CA LEU A 88 -12.50 -4.29 0.08
C LEU A 88 -12.00 -5.30 1.13
N HIS A 89 -12.92 -5.79 1.97
CA HIS A 89 -12.60 -6.86 2.92
C HIS A 89 -12.27 -8.16 2.14
N PRO A 90 -11.21 -8.92 2.52
CA PRO A 90 -10.40 -8.81 3.73
C PRO A 90 -9.07 -8.04 3.57
N LEU A 91 -8.91 -7.19 2.55
CA LEU A 91 -7.70 -6.40 2.41
C LEU A 91 -7.49 -5.50 3.64
N THR A 92 -6.28 -5.50 4.15
CA THR A 92 -5.84 -4.64 5.26
C THR A 92 -4.92 -3.54 4.77
N SER A 93 -4.72 -2.50 5.59
CA SER A 93 -3.70 -1.48 5.30
C SER A 93 -2.30 -2.06 5.14
N TYR A 94 -2.02 -3.20 5.78
CA TYR A 94 -0.73 -3.88 5.64
C TYR A 94 -0.54 -4.49 4.24
N HIS A 95 -1.59 -5.09 3.66
CA HIS A 95 -1.56 -5.56 2.27
C HIS A 95 -1.21 -4.42 1.30
N LEU A 96 -1.86 -3.26 1.44
CA LEU A 96 -1.60 -2.10 0.59
C LEU A 96 -0.18 -1.53 0.76
N LYS A 97 0.35 -1.50 1.99
CA LYS A 97 1.76 -1.12 2.24
C LYS A 97 2.73 -2.11 1.58
N THR A 98 2.45 -3.41 1.69
CA THR A 98 3.26 -4.46 1.04
C THR A 98 3.30 -4.27 -0.47
N MET A 99 2.15 -4.00 -1.12
CA MET A 99 2.10 -3.68 -2.55
C MET A 99 2.97 -2.46 -2.89
N LEU A 100 2.87 -1.39 -2.09
CA LEU A 100 3.68 -0.19 -2.29
C LEU A 100 5.18 -0.47 -2.17
N PHE A 101 5.61 -1.26 -1.19
CA PHE A 101 7.03 -1.58 -1.04
C PHE A 101 7.57 -2.36 -2.23
N TYR A 102 6.83 -3.34 -2.72
CA TYR A 102 7.21 -4.07 -3.94
C TYR A 102 7.19 -3.17 -5.19
N GLU A 103 6.28 -2.20 -5.25
CA GLU A 103 6.25 -1.23 -6.34
C GLU A 103 7.46 -0.28 -6.28
N CYS A 104 7.92 0.08 -5.07
CA CYS A 104 9.15 0.84 -4.88
C CYS A 104 10.39 0.05 -5.31
N GLU A 105 10.43 -1.27 -5.07
CA GLU A 105 11.51 -2.14 -5.57
C GLU A 105 11.54 -2.18 -7.10
N ALA A 106 10.37 -2.32 -7.74
CA ALA A 106 10.26 -2.36 -9.20
C ALA A 106 10.58 -0.99 -9.84
N ASN A 107 10.38 0.09 -9.10
CA ASN A 107 10.59 1.46 -9.57
C ASN A 107 11.47 2.24 -8.58
N PRO A 108 12.78 1.89 -8.48
CA PRO A 108 13.65 2.36 -7.39
C PRO A 108 14.00 3.85 -7.48
N HIS A 109 13.99 4.44 -8.68
CA HIS A 109 14.45 5.81 -8.88
C HIS A 109 13.38 6.85 -8.54
N HIS A 110 13.81 7.99 -7.96
CA HIS A 110 12.95 9.12 -7.61
C HIS A 110 12.07 9.59 -8.78
N ARG A 111 12.62 9.68 -10.00
CA ARG A 111 11.91 10.08 -11.22
C ARG A 111 10.63 9.28 -11.50
N HIS A 112 10.50 8.06 -10.96
CA HIS A 112 9.31 7.23 -11.09
C HIS A 112 8.19 7.62 -10.12
N TRP A 113 8.49 8.48 -9.14
CA TRP A 113 7.60 8.82 -8.04
C TRP A 113 7.24 10.32 -7.99
N THR A 114 7.52 11.07 -9.05
CA THR A 114 7.08 12.44 -9.17
C THR A 114 5.55 12.53 -9.28
N PHE A 115 4.95 13.67 -8.89
CA PHE A 115 3.49 13.81 -8.85
C PHE A 115 2.80 13.59 -10.21
N ASN A 116 3.43 13.94 -11.31
CA ASN A 116 2.91 13.68 -12.67
C ASN A 116 2.84 12.18 -13.01
N ARG A 117 3.47 11.31 -12.23
CA ARG A 117 3.41 9.85 -12.37
C ARG A 117 2.47 9.17 -11.37
N LEU A 118 1.71 9.93 -10.59
CA LEU A 118 0.81 9.40 -9.58
C LEU A 118 -0.18 8.39 -10.17
N GLY A 119 -0.80 8.71 -11.30
CA GLY A 119 -1.73 7.81 -11.98
C GLY A 119 -1.05 6.52 -12.45
N GLU A 120 0.15 6.61 -13.03
CA GLU A 120 0.95 5.46 -13.44
C GLU A 120 1.29 4.54 -12.25
N ARG A 121 1.70 5.12 -11.13
CA ARG A 121 2.00 4.34 -9.91
C ARG A 121 0.74 3.72 -9.30
N PHE A 122 -0.39 4.43 -9.33
CA PHE A 122 -1.67 3.87 -8.90
C PHE A 122 -2.07 2.65 -9.73
N MET A 123 -1.97 2.74 -11.06
CA MET A 123 -2.25 1.61 -11.96
C MET A 123 -1.27 0.45 -11.75
N GLY A 124 0.02 0.74 -11.51
CA GLY A 124 1.02 -0.28 -11.16
C GLY A 124 0.66 -1.04 -9.88
N LEU A 125 0.15 -0.36 -8.86
CA LEU A 125 -0.30 -1.01 -7.64
C LEU A 125 -1.56 -1.86 -7.84
N LEU A 126 -2.52 -1.41 -8.65
CA LEU A 126 -3.69 -2.23 -9.03
C LEU A 126 -3.28 -3.47 -9.83
N GLN A 127 -2.34 -3.34 -10.75
CA GLN A 127 -1.81 -4.47 -11.53
C GLN A 127 -1.12 -5.49 -10.62
N ARG A 128 -0.34 -5.02 -9.64
CA ARG A 128 0.30 -5.89 -8.66
C ARG A 128 -0.73 -6.61 -7.79
N LEU A 129 -1.76 -5.90 -7.34
CA LEU A 129 -2.85 -6.49 -6.57
C LEU A 129 -3.58 -7.56 -7.38
N GLU A 130 -3.91 -7.30 -8.66
CA GLU A 130 -4.51 -8.28 -9.55
C GLU A 130 -3.63 -9.53 -9.70
N THR A 131 -2.32 -9.34 -9.91
CA THR A 131 -1.35 -10.44 -10.00
C THR A 131 -1.36 -11.30 -8.74
N CYS A 132 -1.32 -10.67 -7.56
CA CYS A 132 -1.38 -11.41 -6.29
C CYS A 132 -2.70 -12.16 -6.11
N LEU A 133 -3.83 -11.55 -6.49
CA LEU A 133 -5.15 -12.19 -6.42
C LEU A 133 -5.26 -13.38 -7.38
N SER A 134 -4.81 -13.23 -8.63
CA SER A 134 -4.84 -14.30 -9.63
C SER A 134 -3.94 -15.48 -9.26
N GLN A 135 -2.79 -15.21 -8.66
CA GLN A 135 -1.86 -16.23 -8.16
C GLN A 135 -2.26 -16.78 -6.79
N ARG A 136 -3.26 -16.19 -6.13
CA ARG A 136 -3.65 -16.48 -4.74
C ARG A 136 -2.46 -16.39 -3.77
N HIS A 137 -1.51 -15.53 -4.09
CA HIS A 137 -0.27 -15.41 -3.35
C HIS A 137 0.17 -13.95 -3.27
N CYS A 138 0.27 -13.47 -2.03
CA CYS A 138 0.82 -12.16 -1.70
C CYS A 138 1.94 -12.35 -0.67
N PRO A 139 3.20 -12.37 -1.09
CA PRO A 139 4.29 -12.60 -0.15
C PRO A 139 4.40 -11.45 0.86
N HIS A 140 4.60 -11.78 2.11
CA HIS A 140 4.86 -10.79 3.15
C HIS A 140 6.18 -10.08 2.86
N TYR A 141 6.21 -8.74 2.96
CA TYR A 141 7.37 -7.96 2.51
C TYR A 141 8.68 -8.32 3.23
N PHE A 142 8.64 -8.55 4.54
CA PHE A 142 9.81 -8.86 5.36
C PHE A 142 10.06 -10.37 5.55
N ILE A 143 9.05 -11.23 5.29
CA ILE A 143 9.14 -12.70 5.44
C ILE A 143 8.47 -13.29 4.21
N ARG A 144 9.21 -13.41 3.11
CA ARG A 144 8.63 -13.74 1.78
C ARG A 144 7.99 -15.11 1.69
N GLU A 145 8.33 -16.00 2.61
CA GLU A 145 7.73 -17.34 2.73
C GLU A 145 6.27 -17.30 3.21
N LEU A 146 5.86 -16.21 3.89
CA LEU A 146 4.49 -16.06 4.37
C LEU A 146 3.59 -15.47 3.27
N ASN A 147 2.49 -16.17 3.00
CA ASN A 147 1.44 -15.67 2.12
C ASN A 147 0.42 -14.86 2.91
N LEU A 148 0.32 -13.56 2.64
CA LEU A 148 -0.65 -12.67 3.29
C LEU A 148 -2.10 -12.96 2.90
N PHE A 149 -2.32 -13.68 1.80
CA PHE A 149 -3.65 -14.03 1.29
C PHE A 149 -4.09 -15.45 1.66
N GLU A 150 -3.32 -16.16 2.46
CA GLU A 150 -3.58 -17.56 2.82
C GLU A 150 -4.99 -17.79 3.36
N MET A 151 -5.52 -16.83 4.11
CA MET A 151 -6.84 -16.93 4.75
C MET A 151 -8.00 -16.39 3.89
N PHE A 152 -7.76 -16.00 2.64
CA PHE A 152 -8.83 -15.53 1.76
C PHE A 152 -9.66 -16.68 1.23
N SER A 153 -10.98 -16.55 1.29
CA SER A 153 -11.89 -17.52 0.70
C SER A 153 -11.92 -17.42 -0.83
N PRO A 154 -12.31 -18.49 -1.55
CA PRO A 154 -12.48 -18.46 -3.00
C PRO A 154 -13.40 -17.32 -3.47
N GLN A 155 -14.48 -17.04 -2.73
CA GLN A 155 -15.42 -15.96 -3.02
C GLN A 155 -14.76 -14.60 -2.93
N GLN A 156 -13.96 -14.34 -1.90
CA GLN A 156 -13.23 -13.08 -1.73
C GLN A 156 -12.23 -12.82 -2.86
N TYR A 157 -11.56 -13.87 -3.37
CA TYR A 157 -10.70 -13.72 -4.55
C TYR A 157 -11.48 -13.27 -5.79
N VAL A 158 -12.66 -13.84 -6.02
CA VAL A 158 -13.51 -13.49 -7.18
C VAL A 158 -13.97 -12.04 -7.07
N GLU A 159 -14.51 -11.64 -5.91
CA GLU A 159 -15.01 -10.30 -5.66
C GLU A 159 -13.91 -9.24 -5.82
N LEU A 160 -12.78 -9.42 -5.14
CA LEU A 160 -11.66 -8.48 -5.21
C LEU A 160 -11.09 -8.38 -6.63
N THR A 161 -10.95 -9.50 -7.33
CA THR A 161 -10.46 -9.51 -8.72
C THR A 161 -11.43 -8.78 -9.64
N GLY A 162 -12.74 -8.97 -9.46
CA GLY A 162 -13.77 -8.26 -10.23
C GLY A 162 -13.67 -6.75 -10.06
N ILE A 163 -13.55 -6.28 -8.82
CA ILE A 163 -13.42 -4.84 -8.52
C ILE A 163 -12.13 -4.26 -9.12
N VAL A 164 -11.00 -4.93 -8.93
CA VAL A 164 -9.71 -4.47 -9.48
C VAL A 164 -9.77 -4.35 -11.00
N LYS A 165 -10.34 -5.34 -11.71
CA LYS A 165 -10.53 -5.30 -13.16
C LYS A 165 -11.39 -4.14 -13.64
N ILE A 166 -12.47 -3.80 -12.92
CA ILE A 166 -13.31 -2.63 -13.22
C ILE A 166 -12.47 -1.35 -13.19
N PHE A 167 -11.62 -1.19 -12.15
CA PHE A 167 -10.75 -0.03 -12.06
C PHE A 167 -9.66 0.00 -13.13
N GLN A 168 -9.14 -1.13 -13.53
CA GLN A 168 -8.13 -1.21 -14.59
C GLN A 168 -8.70 -0.94 -15.97
N SER A 169 -9.92 -1.41 -16.26
CA SER A 169 -10.54 -1.22 -17.57
C SER A 169 -10.92 0.24 -17.86
N ASN A 170 -11.35 0.98 -16.86
CA ASN A 170 -11.67 2.40 -16.99
C ASN A 170 -11.51 3.12 -15.64
N PRO A 171 -10.28 3.46 -15.26
CA PRO A 171 -9.98 4.05 -13.95
C PRO A 171 -10.65 5.40 -13.74
N GLU A 172 -10.75 6.22 -14.79
CA GLU A 172 -11.40 7.53 -14.72
C GLU A 172 -12.89 7.38 -14.40
N ARG A 173 -13.60 6.55 -15.14
CA ARG A 173 -15.04 6.32 -14.94
C ARG A 173 -15.32 5.70 -13.58
N ALA A 174 -14.49 4.74 -13.15
CA ALA A 174 -14.62 4.09 -11.86
C ALA A 174 -14.45 5.08 -10.71
N LEU A 175 -13.45 5.94 -10.78
CA LEU A 175 -13.22 7.00 -9.79
C LEU A 175 -14.33 8.05 -9.79
N ARG A 176 -14.79 8.51 -10.97
CA ARG A 176 -15.94 9.44 -11.06
C ARG A 176 -17.17 8.91 -10.34
N ARG A 177 -17.54 7.66 -10.60
CA ARG A 177 -18.69 7.04 -9.94
C ARG A 177 -18.58 7.01 -8.42
N LEU A 178 -17.38 6.71 -7.89
CA LEU A 178 -17.13 6.76 -6.45
C LEU A 178 -17.35 8.15 -5.88
N ILE A 179 -16.90 9.18 -6.59
CA ILE A 179 -17.02 10.58 -6.17
C ILE A 179 -18.48 11.02 -6.19
N GLU A 180 -19.22 10.73 -7.26
CA GLU A 180 -20.62 11.08 -7.42
C GLU A 180 -21.51 10.40 -6.36
N GLN A 181 -21.16 9.19 -5.94
CA GLN A 181 -21.96 8.43 -4.99
C GLN A 181 -21.77 8.80 -3.52
N ASN A 182 -20.60 9.28 -3.10
CA ASN A 182 -20.31 9.40 -1.66
C ASN A 182 -19.27 10.46 -1.26
N TRP A 183 -18.78 11.35 -2.13
CA TRP A 183 -17.59 12.13 -1.78
C TRP A 183 -17.71 13.64 -1.94
N SER A 184 -17.91 14.32 -0.82
CA SER A 184 -17.52 15.71 -0.66
C SER A 184 -16.07 15.75 -0.17
N GLY A 185 -15.08 15.75 -1.06
CA GLY A 185 -13.73 16.11 -0.61
C GLY A 185 -12.49 15.43 -1.14
N ILE A 186 -12.50 14.63 -2.21
CA ILE A 186 -11.23 14.20 -2.83
C ILE A 186 -11.10 14.71 -4.25
N LEU A 187 -9.99 15.37 -4.56
CA LEU A 187 -9.61 15.66 -5.93
C LEU A 187 -8.32 14.94 -6.30
N ILE A 188 -8.37 14.01 -7.22
CA ILE A 188 -7.20 13.30 -7.76
C ILE A 188 -6.98 13.76 -9.19
N CYS A 189 -5.79 14.25 -9.52
CA CYS A 189 -5.39 14.50 -10.90
C CYS A 189 -4.78 13.24 -11.49
N PHE A 190 -5.39 12.68 -12.53
CA PHE A 190 -4.76 11.73 -13.40
C PHE A 190 -4.23 12.43 -14.64
N PRO A 191 -2.93 12.44 -14.89
CA PRO A 191 -2.39 12.92 -16.17
C PRO A 191 -2.55 11.82 -17.22
N MET A 192 -3.74 11.69 -17.76
CA MET A 192 -3.98 11.01 -19.02
C MET A 192 -4.70 11.99 -19.94
N ASN A 193 -3.93 12.67 -20.79
CA ASN A 193 -4.34 13.45 -21.96
C ASN A 193 -5.70 14.20 -21.92
N LYS A 194 -5.98 14.91 -20.88
CA LYS A 194 -6.91 16.03 -20.66
C LYS A 194 -7.43 16.01 -19.22
N ALA A 195 -7.21 17.12 -18.55
CA ALA A 195 -7.44 17.40 -17.14
C ALA A 195 -8.75 16.85 -16.55
N LEU A 196 -8.61 16.01 -15.55
CA LEU A 196 -9.63 15.81 -14.53
C LEU A 196 -9.04 16.15 -13.16
N PHE A 197 -9.61 17.14 -12.51
CA PHE A 197 -9.21 17.57 -11.17
C PHE A 197 -10.10 16.91 -10.12
N LEU A 198 -9.51 16.30 -9.12
CA LEU A 198 -10.19 15.68 -8.01
C LEU A 198 -9.64 16.22 -6.68
N PHE A 199 -10.47 16.86 -5.85
CA PHE A 199 -10.07 17.46 -4.57
C PHE A 199 -10.13 16.48 -3.40
N TYR A 200 -9.15 16.52 -2.52
CA TYR A 200 -9.07 15.68 -1.33
C TYR A 200 -9.01 16.51 -0.05
N GLN A 201 -9.93 16.24 0.86
CA GLN A 201 -9.84 16.70 2.25
C GLN A 201 -9.93 15.45 3.15
N TYR A 202 -8.83 15.08 3.78
CA TYR A 202 -8.78 13.95 4.72
C TYR A 202 -8.24 14.38 6.07
N ASP A 203 -8.81 13.78 7.13
CA ASP A 203 -8.41 14.01 8.50
C ASP A 203 -7.05 13.36 8.78
N LEU A 204 -6.05 14.18 9.06
CA LEU A 204 -4.65 13.80 9.29
C LEU A 204 -4.40 13.18 10.68
N ARG A 205 -5.44 12.91 11.47
CA ARG A 205 -5.30 12.47 12.87
C ARG A 205 -4.57 11.13 13.04
N GLU A 206 -4.53 10.28 12.05
CA GLU A 206 -3.79 9.00 12.13
C GLU A 206 -2.25 9.15 12.01
N PHE A 207 -1.72 10.32 11.64
CA PHE A 207 -0.28 10.52 11.43
C PHE A 207 0.36 11.61 12.29
N GLY A 208 -0.35 12.13 13.30
CA GLY A 208 0.21 13.08 14.26
C GLY A 208 0.45 14.50 13.72
N GLU A 209 -0.10 14.85 12.57
CA GLU A 209 -0.05 16.20 12.01
C GLU A 209 -1.46 16.80 11.98
N SER A 210 -1.68 17.77 12.87
CA SER A 210 -2.92 18.55 12.95
C SER A 210 -2.81 19.76 12.02
N GLN A 211 -3.08 19.62 10.76
CA GLN A 211 -3.42 20.72 9.86
C GLN A 211 -4.19 20.24 8.64
N ASN A 212 -5.33 20.87 8.37
CA ASN A 212 -6.09 20.73 7.12
C ASN A 212 -5.27 21.39 6.01
N THR A 213 -4.54 20.64 5.24
CA THR A 213 -3.82 21.15 4.08
C THR A 213 -4.63 20.87 2.82
N MET A 214 -5.28 21.90 2.31
CA MET A 214 -5.90 21.90 1.01
C MET A 214 -4.79 22.05 -0.05
N ILE A 215 -4.50 20.98 -0.76
CA ILE A 215 -3.56 21.03 -1.89
C ILE A 215 -4.35 21.25 -3.16
N ILE A 216 -4.31 22.48 -3.68
CA ILE A 216 -4.82 22.82 -5.01
C ILE A 216 -3.67 22.58 -5.99
N LEU A 217 -3.77 21.54 -6.80
CA LEU A 217 -2.87 21.33 -7.93
C LEU A 217 -3.56 21.88 -9.19
N SER A 218 -3.23 23.11 -9.59
CA SER A 218 -3.56 23.63 -10.91
C SER A 218 -2.52 23.12 -11.89
N CYS A 219 -2.88 22.19 -12.77
CA CYS A 219 -2.13 21.95 -13.98
C CYS A 219 -2.64 22.92 -15.03
N LEU A 220 -1.88 23.94 -15.34
CA LEU A 220 -2.06 24.78 -16.53
C LEU A 220 -1.76 23.94 -17.77
N ILE A 221 -2.58 24.13 -18.78
CA ILE A 221 -2.58 23.61 -20.14
C ILE A 221 -1.21 23.75 -20.80
#